data_fe221392a09c849c06edaed393686b6f
#
_entry.id   fe221392a09c849c06edaed393686b6f
#
_cell.length_a   1.000
_cell.length_b   1.000
_cell.length_c   1.000
_cell.angle_alpha   90.00
_cell.angle_beta   90.00
_cell.angle_gamma   90.00
#
_symmetry.space_group_name_H-M   'P 1'
#
loop_
_entity.id
_entity.type
_entity.pdbx_description
1 polymer ?
#
loop_
_entity_poly.entity_id
_entity_poly.type
_entity_poly.pdbx_seq_one_letter_code
_entity_poly.pdbx_strand_id
1 'polypeptide(L)'
;MKYLIIGTAGHVDHGKTALIKLLTGTDTDRLKEEKARGISIDIGFASLRHQDDLTLGIVDVPGHERFLKNMLAGTGSIDMAMLVIAADEGIMPQTREHFEMLQCFGIKHGVVALNKIDKVDAEWLALVEEDVREFLKNSLLAQAPICRVSAKSGEGLDTLKETLYAEAKKIAERDRNSPFRLWIDRAFNFKGQGLIVTGSAISGILKSGAGVVLYPENIP
;
A
#
# COMPACT_ATOMS: atom_id res chain seq x y z
N MET A 1 -2.02 4.65 20.26
CA MET A 1 -1.65 4.97 18.88
C MET A 1 -1.59 3.68 18.07
N LYS A 2 -2.40 3.56 17.03
CA LYS A 2 -2.51 2.38 16.14
C LYS A 2 -1.73 2.65 14.86
N TYR A 3 -0.89 1.71 14.45
CA TYR A 3 -0.10 1.77 13.22
C TYR A 3 -0.52 0.63 12.31
N LEU A 4 -0.88 0.93 11.07
CA LEU A 4 -1.22 -0.04 10.05
C LEU A 4 -0.48 0.29 8.76
N ILE A 5 -0.26 -0.73 7.92
CA ILE A 5 0.45 -0.59 6.66
C ILE A 5 -0.52 -0.86 5.51
N ILE A 6 -0.62 0.11 4.61
CA ILE A 6 -1.35 0.01 3.35
C ILE A 6 -0.35 -0.30 2.24
N GLY A 7 -0.59 -1.36 1.49
CA GLY A 7 0.11 -1.62 0.23
C GLY A 7 -0.70 -1.13 -0.95
N THR A 8 -0.07 -0.39 -1.88
CA THR A 8 -0.71 -0.08 -3.15
C THR A 8 -0.62 -1.27 -4.10
N ALA A 9 -1.62 -1.42 -4.95
CA ALA A 9 -1.67 -2.44 -5.99
C ALA A 9 -2.34 -1.84 -7.24
N GLY A 10 -2.05 -2.36 -8.41
CA GLY A 10 -2.64 -1.91 -9.67
C GLY A 10 -1.61 -1.72 -10.77
N HIS A 11 -2.11 -1.54 -11.99
CA HIS A 11 -1.29 -1.44 -13.20
C HIS A 11 -0.34 -0.23 -13.18
N VAL A 12 0.72 -0.28 -13.99
CA VAL A 12 1.57 0.90 -14.29
C VAL A 12 0.67 2.00 -14.86
N ASP A 13 1.01 3.26 -14.60
CA ASP A 13 0.26 4.44 -15.07
C ASP A 13 -1.18 4.60 -14.56
N HIS A 14 -1.70 3.70 -13.71
CA HIS A 14 -3.00 3.88 -13.05
C HIS A 14 -3.00 5.00 -11.98
N GLY A 15 -1.82 5.59 -11.68
CA GLY A 15 -1.69 6.77 -10.83
C GLY A 15 -1.52 6.49 -9.34
N LYS A 16 -0.97 5.32 -8.95
CA LYS A 16 -0.67 4.96 -7.56
C LYS A 16 0.15 6.03 -6.85
N THR A 17 1.34 6.32 -7.34
CA THR A 17 2.26 7.33 -6.81
C THR A 17 1.65 8.73 -6.76
N ALA A 18 0.90 9.10 -7.81
CA ALA A 18 0.22 10.40 -7.85
C ALA A 18 -0.85 10.53 -6.74
N LEU A 19 -1.65 9.48 -6.50
CA LEU A 19 -2.63 9.45 -5.41
C LEU A 19 -1.95 9.53 -4.04
N ILE A 20 -0.87 8.78 -3.82
CA ILE A 20 -0.12 8.83 -2.57
C ILE A 20 0.42 10.23 -2.32
N LYS A 21 1.00 10.86 -3.33
CA LYS A 21 1.51 12.23 -3.24
C LYS A 21 0.43 13.22 -2.83
N LEU A 22 -0.78 13.11 -3.39
CA LEU A 22 -1.91 13.96 -3.01
C LEU A 22 -2.41 13.67 -1.59
N LEU A 23 -2.52 12.39 -1.22
CA LEU A 23 -3.00 11.98 0.10
C LEU A 23 -2.04 12.41 1.23
N THR A 24 -0.73 12.36 0.99
CA THR A 24 0.30 12.48 2.04
C THR A 24 1.19 13.70 1.91
N GLY A 25 1.21 14.35 0.75
CA GLY A 25 2.18 15.40 0.40
C GLY A 25 3.59 14.87 0.11
N THR A 26 3.81 13.54 0.18
CA THR A 26 5.13 12.90 -0.01
C THR A 26 5.24 12.31 -1.41
N ASP A 27 6.29 12.67 -2.14
CA ASP A 27 6.65 12.06 -3.42
C ASP A 27 7.44 10.79 -3.16
N THR A 28 6.88 9.63 -3.51
CA THR A 28 7.48 8.31 -3.29
C THR A 28 8.52 7.95 -4.33
N ASP A 29 8.50 8.56 -5.52
CA ASP A 29 9.52 8.38 -6.56
C ASP A 29 10.78 9.19 -6.21
N ARG A 30 11.81 8.49 -5.71
CA ARG A 30 13.06 9.10 -5.21
C ARG A 30 14.19 9.03 -6.22
N LEU A 31 14.20 8.02 -7.08
CA LEU A 31 15.26 7.81 -8.05
C LEU A 31 15.12 8.78 -9.24
N LYS A 32 16.25 9.27 -9.73
CA LYS A 32 16.25 10.12 -10.94
C LYS A 32 15.69 9.40 -12.15
N GLU A 33 15.88 8.07 -12.22
CA GLU A 33 15.36 7.23 -13.29
C GLU A 33 13.85 7.09 -13.23
N GLU A 34 13.24 6.99 -12.05
CA GLU A 34 11.79 6.98 -11.86
C GLU A 34 11.16 8.25 -12.42
N LYS A 35 11.72 9.40 -12.03
CA LYS A 35 11.25 10.71 -12.50
C LYS A 35 11.44 10.93 -14.00
N ALA A 36 12.52 10.38 -14.56
CA ALA A 36 12.81 10.50 -15.99
C ALA A 36 11.92 9.62 -16.86
N ARG A 37 11.53 8.44 -16.34
CA ARG A 37 10.72 7.44 -17.05
C ARG A 37 9.22 7.53 -16.70
N GLY A 38 8.86 8.23 -15.62
CA GLY A 38 7.49 8.31 -15.10
C GLY A 38 6.97 7.00 -14.50
N ILE A 39 7.86 6.05 -14.16
CA ILE A 39 7.49 4.75 -13.58
C ILE A 39 8.26 4.50 -12.29
N SER A 40 7.58 4.01 -11.25
CA SER A 40 8.21 3.60 -10.01
C SER A 40 9.02 2.31 -10.21
N ILE A 41 10.25 2.28 -9.72
CA ILE A 41 11.20 1.16 -9.84
C ILE A 41 11.43 0.50 -8.48
N ASP A 42 11.55 1.27 -7.41
CA ASP A 42 11.76 0.80 -6.04
C ASP A 42 10.51 1.04 -5.19
N ILE A 43 10.48 0.43 -4.01
CA ILE A 43 9.40 0.62 -3.05
C ILE A 43 9.49 2.01 -2.45
N GLY A 44 8.40 2.77 -2.59
CA GLY A 44 8.23 4.07 -1.95
C GLY A 44 7.55 3.96 -0.59
N PHE A 45 7.83 4.91 0.31
CA PHE A 45 7.21 4.95 1.64
C PHE A 45 6.67 6.34 1.92
N ALA A 46 5.43 6.37 2.38
CA ALA A 46 4.75 7.58 2.84
C ALA A 46 3.94 7.29 4.11
N SER A 47 3.40 8.31 4.74
CA SER A 47 2.54 8.13 5.92
C SER A 47 1.41 9.13 5.93
N LEU A 48 0.25 8.67 6.41
CA LEU A 48 -0.95 9.45 6.58
C LEU A 48 -1.39 9.37 8.04
N ARG A 49 -1.49 10.49 8.73
CA ARG A 49 -1.89 10.57 10.15
C ARG A 49 -3.34 11.05 10.28
N HIS A 50 -4.08 10.38 11.13
CA HIS A 50 -5.43 10.76 11.55
C HIS A 50 -5.43 11.36 12.96
N GLN A 51 -6.44 12.18 13.25
CA GLN A 51 -6.58 12.83 14.56
C GLN A 51 -6.81 11.85 15.73
N ASP A 52 -7.35 10.65 15.44
CA ASP A 52 -7.70 9.61 16.44
C ASP A 52 -6.52 8.66 16.76
N ASP A 53 -5.30 9.14 16.83
CA ASP A 53 -4.13 8.29 17.11
C ASP A 53 -3.94 7.11 16.15
N LEU A 54 -4.38 7.23 14.90
CA LEU A 54 -4.20 6.27 13.83
C LEU A 54 -3.19 6.79 12.81
N THR A 55 -2.15 6.01 12.55
CA THR A 55 -1.18 6.29 11.49
C THR A 55 -1.21 5.17 10.47
N LEU A 56 -1.39 5.52 9.20
CA LEU A 56 -1.31 4.61 8.06
C LEU A 56 0.04 4.81 7.39
N GLY A 57 0.94 3.84 7.50
CA GLY A 57 2.12 3.74 6.65
C GLY A 57 1.68 3.28 5.26
N ILE A 58 2.15 3.93 4.21
CA ILE A 58 1.83 3.57 2.83
C ILE A 58 3.09 3.05 2.17
N VAL A 59 2.99 1.84 1.64
CA VAL A 59 4.01 1.20 0.83
C VAL A 59 3.58 1.31 -0.62
N ASP A 60 4.27 2.17 -1.37
CA ASP A 60 4.04 2.36 -2.80
C ASP A 60 4.79 1.30 -3.58
N VAL A 61 4.04 0.42 -4.21
CA VAL A 61 4.61 -0.74 -4.90
C VAL A 61 4.72 -0.44 -6.40
N PRO A 62 5.90 -0.70 -7.01
CA PRO A 62 6.05 -0.59 -8.45
C PRO A 62 4.99 -1.38 -9.21
N GLY A 63 4.41 -0.78 -10.27
CA GLY A 63 3.37 -1.42 -11.07
C GLY A 63 3.87 -2.49 -12.02
N HIS A 64 5.16 -2.53 -12.34
CA HIS A 64 5.72 -3.35 -13.39
C HIS A 64 6.18 -4.73 -12.88
N GLU A 65 5.87 -5.81 -13.61
CA GLU A 65 6.20 -7.21 -13.29
C GLU A 65 7.68 -7.46 -12.91
N ARG A 66 8.62 -6.73 -13.53
CA ARG A 66 10.06 -6.84 -13.24
C ARG A 66 10.41 -6.48 -11.79
N PHE A 67 9.55 -5.74 -11.12
CA PHE A 67 9.75 -5.29 -9.74
C PHE A 67 8.92 -6.06 -8.72
N LEU A 68 8.25 -7.15 -9.13
CA LEU A 68 7.48 -8.05 -8.26
C LEU A 68 8.27 -8.55 -7.05
N LYS A 69 9.58 -8.79 -7.20
CA LYS A 69 10.45 -9.19 -6.08
C LYS A 69 10.52 -8.11 -4.99
N ASN A 70 10.55 -6.85 -5.40
CA ASN A 70 10.55 -5.72 -4.47
C ASN A 70 9.19 -5.60 -3.76
N MET A 71 8.12 -5.86 -4.49
CA MET A 71 6.78 -5.96 -3.92
C MET A 71 6.71 -7.07 -2.85
N LEU A 72 7.22 -8.26 -3.14
CA LEU A 72 7.24 -9.39 -2.19
C LEU A 72 7.98 -9.04 -0.89
N ALA A 73 9.07 -8.30 -0.96
CA ALA A 73 9.82 -7.86 0.22
C ALA A 73 9.01 -6.90 1.11
N GLY A 74 8.12 -6.09 0.52
CA GLY A 74 7.25 -5.14 1.26
C GLY A 74 5.93 -5.72 1.76
N THR A 75 5.44 -6.81 1.14
CA THR A 75 4.08 -7.32 1.38
C THR A 75 3.88 -8.11 2.66
N GLY A 76 4.93 -8.69 3.24
CA GLY A 76 4.84 -9.48 4.48
C GLY A 76 4.30 -8.73 5.71
N SER A 77 4.07 -7.44 5.59
CA SER A 77 3.60 -6.56 6.66
C SER A 77 2.36 -5.74 6.32
N ILE A 78 1.78 -5.94 5.13
CA ILE A 78 0.60 -5.19 4.69
C ILE A 78 -0.63 -5.64 5.46
N ASP A 79 -1.30 -4.70 6.11
CA ASP A 79 -2.55 -4.91 6.84
C ASP A 79 -3.78 -4.66 5.97
N MET A 80 -3.65 -3.77 4.96
CA MET A 80 -4.74 -3.34 4.09
C MET A 80 -4.21 -3.02 2.69
N ALA A 81 -5.01 -3.25 1.66
CA ALA A 81 -4.68 -2.91 0.28
C ALA A 81 -5.38 -1.62 -0.18
N MET A 82 -4.69 -0.83 -1.00
CA MET A 82 -5.31 0.20 -1.85
C MET A 82 -5.12 -0.22 -3.31
N LEU A 83 -6.17 -0.80 -3.90
CA LEU A 83 -6.17 -1.22 -5.30
C LEU A 83 -6.54 -0.02 -6.18
N VAL A 84 -5.59 0.44 -7.00
CA VAL A 84 -5.77 1.60 -7.87
C VAL A 84 -6.05 1.12 -9.30
N ILE A 85 -7.20 1.51 -9.82
CA ILE A 85 -7.66 1.18 -11.17
C ILE A 85 -7.99 2.49 -11.88
N ALA A 86 -7.45 2.68 -13.08
CA ALA A 86 -7.78 3.85 -13.89
C ALA A 86 -9.12 3.62 -14.61
N ALA A 87 -10.05 4.57 -14.50
CA ALA A 87 -11.40 4.45 -15.07
C ALA A 87 -11.39 4.40 -16.61
N ASP A 88 -10.38 5.02 -17.25
CA ASP A 88 -10.24 5.01 -18.71
C ASP A 88 -9.71 3.68 -19.27
N GLU A 89 -9.08 2.84 -18.44
CA GLU A 89 -8.45 1.59 -18.86
C GLU A 89 -9.09 0.34 -18.23
N GLY A 90 -9.74 0.49 -17.07
CA GLY A 90 -10.36 -0.64 -16.34
C GLY A 90 -9.34 -1.62 -15.74
N ILE A 91 -9.71 -2.89 -15.66
CA ILE A 91 -8.89 -3.94 -15.05
C ILE A 91 -7.85 -4.46 -16.04
N MET A 92 -6.60 -4.07 -15.84
CA MET A 92 -5.46 -4.43 -16.68
C MET A 92 -4.73 -5.70 -16.17
N PRO A 93 -3.88 -6.36 -16.98
CA PRO A 93 -3.18 -7.57 -16.57
C PRO A 93 -2.43 -7.47 -15.25
N GLN A 94 -1.63 -6.42 -15.05
CA GLN A 94 -0.89 -6.22 -13.79
C GLN A 94 -1.82 -5.94 -12.59
N THR A 95 -3.02 -5.40 -12.82
CA THR A 95 -4.04 -5.28 -11.77
C THR A 95 -4.44 -6.66 -11.27
N ARG A 96 -4.62 -7.63 -12.16
CA ARG A 96 -4.95 -9.03 -11.83
C ARG A 96 -3.81 -9.71 -11.07
N GLU A 97 -2.58 -9.58 -11.56
CA GLU A 97 -1.38 -10.15 -10.92
C GLU A 97 -1.19 -9.62 -9.50
N HIS A 98 -1.28 -8.30 -9.31
CA HIS A 98 -1.16 -7.69 -7.98
C HIS A 98 -2.29 -8.12 -7.07
N PHE A 99 -3.50 -8.24 -7.60
CA PHE A 99 -4.65 -8.69 -6.83
C PHE A 99 -4.52 -10.14 -6.38
N GLU A 100 -4.07 -11.05 -7.25
CA GLU A 100 -3.79 -12.45 -6.92
C GLU A 100 -2.74 -12.55 -5.80
N MET A 101 -1.69 -11.74 -5.85
CA MET A 101 -0.71 -11.68 -4.77
C MET A 101 -1.32 -11.22 -3.45
N LEU A 102 -2.16 -10.18 -3.43
CA LEU A 102 -2.86 -9.75 -2.23
C LEU A 102 -3.70 -10.89 -1.63
N GLN A 103 -4.35 -11.68 -2.46
CA GLN A 103 -5.10 -12.85 -2.02
C GLN A 103 -4.19 -13.95 -1.45
N CYS A 104 -3.07 -14.26 -2.11
CA CYS A 104 -2.07 -15.21 -1.61
C CYS A 104 -1.52 -14.81 -0.22
N PHE A 105 -1.36 -13.51 0.03
CA PHE A 105 -0.96 -12.99 1.34
C PHE A 105 -2.09 -12.90 2.36
N GLY A 106 -3.30 -13.27 1.97
CA GLY A 106 -4.46 -13.28 2.87
C GLY A 106 -4.93 -11.88 3.28
N ILE A 107 -4.71 -10.85 2.45
CA ILE A 107 -5.15 -9.48 2.72
C ILE A 107 -6.68 -9.41 2.62
N LYS A 108 -7.33 -9.15 3.75
CA LYS A 108 -8.81 -9.17 3.90
C LYS A 108 -9.45 -7.79 3.90
N HIS A 109 -8.66 -6.74 4.07
CA HIS A 109 -9.12 -5.37 4.13
C HIS A 109 -8.54 -4.58 2.98
N GLY A 110 -9.33 -3.71 2.38
CA GLY A 110 -8.87 -2.88 1.29
C GLY A 110 -9.87 -1.87 0.82
N VAL A 111 -9.40 -0.94 0.01
CA VAL A 111 -10.20 0.08 -0.69
C VAL A 111 -9.80 0.04 -2.16
N VAL A 112 -10.77 0.15 -3.04
CA VAL A 112 -10.51 0.39 -4.46
C VAL A 112 -10.55 1.90 -4.72
N ALA A 113 -9.48 2.44 -5.25
CA ALA A 113 -9.44 3.80 -5.78
C ALA A 113 -9.63 3.74 -7.30
N LEU A 114 -10.86 4.02 -7.76
CA LEU A 114 -11.16 4.16 -9.19
C LEU A 114 -10.73 5.55 -9.63
N ASN A 115 -9.50 5.62 -10.16
CA ASN A 115 -8.80 6.86 -10.49
C ASN A 115 -9.06 7.32 -11.93
N LYS A 116 -8.65 8.54 -12.24
CA LYS A 116 -8.79 9.19 -13.56
C LYS A 116 -10.26 9.37 -13.99
N ILE A 117 -11.17 9.56 -13.04
CA ILE A 117 -12.59 9.78 -13.36
C ILE A 117 -12.83 11.03 -14.22
N ASP A 118 -11.87 11.96 -14.23
CA ASP A 118 -11.88 13.17 -15.09
C ASP A 118 -11.73 12.87 -16.59
N LYS A 119 -11.41 11.63 -16.97
CA LYS A 119 -11.23 11.21 -18.36
C LYS A 119 -12.42 10.52 -18.99
N VAL A 120 -13.42 10.16 -18.20
CA VAL A 120 -14.56 9.35 -18.64
C VAL A 120 -15.88 10.02 -18.27
N ASP A 121 -16.94 9.67 -18.98
CA ASP A 121 -18.29 10.09 -18.62
C ASP A 121 -18.91 9.20 -17.52
N ALA A 122 -20.06 9.61 -17.04
CA ALA A 122 -20.74 8.93 -15.94
C ALA A 122 -21.25 7.52 -16.30
N GLU A 123 -21.62 7.29 -17.56
CA GLU A 123 -22.12 5.99 -18.04
C GLU A 123 -20.97 4.98 -18.09
N TRP A 124 -19.83 5.36 -18.68
CA TRP A 124 -18.63 4.54 -18.71
C TRP A 124 -18.10 4.24 -17.29
N LEU A 125 -18.07 5.26 -16.42
CA LEU A 125 -17.64 5.10 -15.03
C LEU A 125 -18.47 4.06 -14.28
N ALA A 126 -19.81 4.05 -14.50
CA ALA A 126 -20.68 3.05 -13.89
C ALA A 126 -20.40 1.62 -14.38
N LEU A 127 -20.13 1.45 -15.69
CA LEU A 127 -19.76 0.16 -16.26
C LEU A 127 -18.45 -0.37 -15.67
N VAL A 128 -17.41 0.47 -15.60
CA VAL A 128 -16.12 0.06 -15.02
C VAL A 128 -16.26 -0.26 -13.55
N GLU A 129 -17.10 0.46 -12.80
CA GLU A 129 -17.35 0.14 -11.39
C GLU A 129 -18.05 -1.23 -11.23
N GLU A 130 -18.98 -1.58 -12.12
CA GLU A 130 -19.64 -2.90 -12.13
C GLU A 130 -18.63 -4.02 -12.46
N ASP A 131 -17.76 -3.83 -13.45
CA ASP A 131 -16.69 -4.75 -13.80
C ASP A 131 -15.74 -4.98 -12.61
N VAL A 132 -15.39 -3.93 -11.88
CA VAL A 132 -14.56 -4.02 -10.67
C VAL A 132 -15.28 -4.80 -9.58
N ARG A 133 -16.56 -4.58 -9.36
CA ARG A 133 -17.36 -5.34 -8.37
C ARG A 133 -17.43 -6.82 -8.72
N GLU A 134 -17.67 -7.16 -9.98
CA GLU A 134 -17.70 -8.57 -10.44
C GLU A 134 -16.33 -9.22 -10.30
N PHE A 135 -15.25 -8.50 -10.62
CA PHE A 135 -13.86 -8.97 -10.43
C PHE A 135 -13.54 -9.32 -8.98
N LEU A 136 -14.04 -8.54 -8.04
CA LEU A 136 -13.79 -8.74 -6.61
C LEU A 136 -14.71 -9.78 -5.94
N LYS A 137 -15.82 -10.14 -6.55
CA LYS A 137 -16.97 -10.84 -5.97
C LYS A 137 -16.63 -12.11 -5.18
N ASN A 138 -15.69 -12.92 -5.67
CA ASN A 138 -15.32 -14.19 -5.05
C ASN A 138 -13.96 -14.12 -4.34
N SER A 139 -13.61 -12.99 -3.79
CA SER A 139 -12.32 -12.74 -3.18
C SER A 139 -12.40 -12.27 -1.74
N LEU A 140 -11.25 -12.18 -1.07
CA LEU A 140 -11.14 -11.60 0.27
C LEU A 140 -11.52 -10.11 0.30
N LEU A 141 -11.49 -9.42 -0.84
CA LEU A 141 -11.84 -8.00 -1.00
C LEU A 141 -13.22 -7.78 -1.62
N ALA A 142 -14.11 -8.80 -1.63
CA ALA A 142 -15.45 -8.69 -2.21
C ALA A 142 -16.30 -7.54 -1.65
N GLN A 143 -16.05 -7.14 -0.40
CA GLN A 143 -16.76 -6.05 0.28
C GLN A 143 -15.94 -4.74 0.32
N ALA A 144 -14.83 -4.67 -0.41
CA ALA A 144 -14.00 -3.46 -0.43
C ALA A 144 -14.79 -2.27 -1.02
N PRO A 145 -14.83 -1.13 -0.33
CA PRO A 145 -15.47 0.06 -0.87
C PRO A 145 -14.71 0.56 -2.10
N ILE A 146 -15.48 1.05 -3.08
CA ILE A 146 -14.94 1.67 -4.29
C ILE A 146 -15.09 3.19 -4.16
N CYS A 147 -13.98 3.90 -4.20
CA CYS A 147 -13.93 5.36 -4.15
C CYS A 147 -13.58 5.91 -5.54
N ARG A 148 -14.45 6.73 -6.10
CA ARG A 148 -14.22 7.47 -7.34
C ARG A 148 -13.30 8.65 -7.05
N VAL A 149 -12.18 8.77 -7.78
CA VAL A 149 -11.16 9.78 -7.49
C VAL A 149 -10.46 10.24 -8.77
N SER A 150 -10.02 11.49 -8.79
CA SER A 150 -9.11 12.00 -9.81
C SER A 150 -7.85 12.53 -9.14
N ALA A 151 -6.72 11.87 -9.38
CA ALA A 151 -5.42 12.37 -8.94
C ALA A 151 -5.02 13.68 -9.64
N LYS A 152 -5.69 14.07 -10.73
CA LYS A 152 -5.43 15.29 -11.47
C LYS A 152 -6.20 16.49 -10.89
N SER A 153 -7.50 16.33 -10.64
CA SER A 153 -8.36 17.40 -10.13
C SER A 153 -8.44 17.46 -8.59
N GLY A 154 -8.10 16.36 -7.89
CA GLY A 154 -8.31 16.21 -6.46
C GLY A 154 -9.73 15.77 -6.08
N GLU A 155 -10.61 15.56 -7.05
CA GLU A 155 -11.99 15.11 -6.82
C GLU A 155 -12.00 13.75 -6.13
N GLY A 156 -12.86 13.58 -5.11
CA GLY A 156 -13.02 12.34 -4.34
C GLY A 156 -11.89 12.02 -3.36
N LEU A 157 -10.83 12.86 -3.26
CA LEU A 157 -9.68 12.60 -2.42
C LEU A 157 -10.03 12.53 -0.93
N ASP A 158 -10.88 13.43 -0.44
CA ASP A 158 -11.32 13.44 0.96
C ASP A 158 -12.14 12.18 1.27
N THR A 159 -13.05 11.80 0.36
CA THR A 159 -13.82 10.56 0.49
C THR A 159 -12.93 9.33 0.54
N LEU A 160 -11.90 9.25 -0.34
CA LEU A 160 -10.91 8.18 -0.32
C LEU A 160 -10.18 8.13 1.02
N LYS A 161 -9.74 9.28 1.52
CA LYS A 161 -9.01 9.40 2.79
C LYS A 161 -9.86 8.93 3.98
N GLU A 162 -11.10 9.38 4.07
CA GLU A 162 -12.05 8.96 5.11
C GLU A 162 -12.34 7.46 5.04
N THR A 163 -12.52 6.92 3.83
CA THR A 163 -12.76 5.50 3.60
C THR A 163 -11.56 4.66 4.02
N LEU A 164 -10.33 5.09 3.72
CA LEU A 164 -9.11 4.42 4.17
C LEU A 164 -9.05 4.36 5.71
N TYR A 165 -9.40 5.44 6.41
CA TYR A 165 -9.44 5.43 7.87
C TYR A 165 -10.59 4.56 8.42
N ALA A 166 -11.76 4.58 7.79
CA ALA A 166 -12.89 3.75 8.21
C ALA A 166 -12.56 2.25 8.09
N GLU A 167 -11.95 1.83 6.97
CA GLU A 167 -11.50 0.46 6.79
C GLU A 167 -10.38 0.08 7.77
N ALA A 168 -9.42 0.96 8.00
CA ALA A 168 -8.33 0.74 8.95
C ALA A 168 -8.82 0.56 10.40
N LYS A 169 -9.91 1.23 10.80
CA LYS A 169 -10.51 1.06 12.12
C LYS A 169 -11.05 -0.35 12.36
N LYS A 170 -11.49 -1.06 11.30
CA LYS A 170 -12.02 -2.44 11.37
C LYS A 170 -10.92 -3.49 11.63
N ILE A 171 -9.66 -3.18 11.34
CA ILE A 171 -8.54 -4.10 11.52
C ILE A 171 -8.17 -4.15 12.99
N ALA A 172 -7.95 -5.34 13.54
CA ALA A 172 -7.50 -5.51 14.92
C ALA A 172 -6.11 -4.90 15.15
N GLU A 173 -5.83 -4.42 16.36
CA GLU A 173 -4.48 -4.02 16.72
C GLU A 173 -3.55 -5.24 16.77
N ARG A 174 -2.28 -5.02 16.42
CA ARG A 174 -1.25 -6.06 16.54
C ARG A 174 -1.00 -6.38 18.00
N ASP A 175 -0.78 -7.67 18.28
CA ASP A 175 -0.56 -8.14 19.64
C ASP A 175 0.78 -7.59 20.18
N ARG A 176 0.68 -6.74 21.21
CA ARG A 176 1.82 -6.14 21.90
C ARG A 176 2.44 -7.02 22.97
N ASN A 177 1.72 -8.08 23.41
CA ASN A 177 2.16 -8.99 24.47
C ASN A 177 2.95 -10.20 23.94
N SER A 178 2.87 -10.44 22.64
CA SER A 178 3.66 -11.48 21.98
C SER A 178 5.14 -11.09 21.88
N PRO A 179 6.06 -12.04 21.65
CA PRO A 179 7.45 -11.75 21.37
C PRO A 179 7.58 -10.73 20.22
N PHE A 180 8.54 -9.80 20.37
CA PHE A 180 8.82 -8.83 19.32
C PHE A 180 9.28 -9.54 18.04
N ARG A 181 8.66 -9.18 16.90
CA ARG A 181 9.07 -9.63 15.56
C ARG A 181 9.03 -8.48 14.58
N LEU A 182 10.10 -8.36 13.82
CA LEU A 182 10.27 -7.36 12.75
C LEU A 182 10.63 -8.09 11.46
N TRP A 183 9.85 -7.90 10.41
CA TRP A 183 10.27 -8.25 9.06
C TRP A 183 11.21 -7.15 8.54
N ILE A 184 12.47 -7.54 8.25
CA ILE A 184 13.48 -6.61 7.75
C ILE A 184 13.28 -6.47 6.24
N ASP A 185 13.10 -5.24 5.77
CA ASP A 185 13.00 -4.89 4.35
C ASP A 185 14.30 -4.28 3.81
N ARG A 186 15.08 -3.61 4.66
CA ARG A 186 16.35 -2.99 4.28
C ARG A 186 17.36 -3.07 5.40
N ALA A 187 18.64 -3.20 4.99
CA ALA A 187 19.78 -3.09 5.88
C ALA A 187 20.86 -2.20 5.23
N PHE A 188 21.42 -1.28 5.98
CA PHE A 188 22.46 -0.38 5.50
C PHE A 188 23.39 0.06 6.62
N ASN A 189 24.64 0.35 6.28
CA ASN A 189 25.59 0.90 7.22
C ASN A 189 25.50 2.43 7.26
N PHE A 190 25.28 2.98 8.44
CA PHE A 190 25.27 4.42 8.64
C PHE A 190 26.55 4.86 9.36
N LYS A 191 27.28 5.80 8.77
CA LYS A 191 28.58 6.26 9.30
C LYS A 191 28.43 6.78 10.73
N GLY A 192 29.14 6.16 11.66
CA GLY A 192 29.12 6.50 13.08
C GLY A 192 28.03 5.83 13.92
N GLN A 193 27.08 5.13 13.32
CA GLN A 193 26.00 4.40 14.03
C GLN A 193 26.00 2.89 13.79
N GLY A 194 26.79 2.41 12.80
CA GLY A 194 26.87 1.00 12.47
C GLY A 194 25.76 0.52 11.54
N LEU A 195 25.41 -0.75 11.66
CA LEU A 195 24.37 -1.39 10.87
C LEU A 195 22.99 -0.94 11.35
N ILE A 196 22.21 -0.40 10.44
CA ILE A 196 20.82 -0.05 10.65
C ILE A 196 19.95 -0.97 9.81
N VAL A 197 18.89 -1.48 10.39
CA VAL A 197 17.84 -2.22 9.70
C VAL A 197 16.52 -1.44 9.76
N THR A 198 15.77 -1.49 8.69
CA THR A 198 14.38 -1.00 8.65
C THR A 198 13.45 -2.15 8.34
N GLY A 199 12.19 -2.00 8.72
CA GLY A 199 11.21 -3.04 8.52
C GLY A 199 9.90 -2.78 9.24
N SER A 200 9.03 -3.78 9.20
CA SER A 200 7.71 -3.70 9.81
C SER A 200 7.61 -4.60 11.04
N ALA A 201 7.36 -3.99 12.19
CA ALA A 201 7.08 -4.72 13.41
C ALA A 201 5.69 -5.38 13.31
N ILE A 202 5.63 -6.71 13.39
CA ILE A 202 4.39 -7.49 13.26
C ILE A 202 3.81 -7.91 14.60
N SER A 203 4.62 -7.95 15.66
CA SER A 203 4.18 -8.26 17.03
C SER A 203 5.14 -7.71 18.07
N GLY A 204 4.68 -7.63 19.32
CA GLY A 204 5.48 -7.28 20.47
C GLY A 204 5.92 -5.83 20.56
N ILE A 205 6.78 -5.56 21.54
CA ILE A 205 7.37 -4.24 21.78
C ILE A 205 8.87 -4.41 21.93
N LEU A 206 9.66 -3.62 21.20
CA LEU A 206 11.10 -3.52 21.36
C LEU A 206 11.45 -2.29 22.20
N LYS A 207 12.14 -2.53 23.33
CA LYS A 207 12.70 -1.45 24.16
C LYS A 207 14.13 -1.12 23.70
N SER A 208 14.50 0.14 23.80
CA SER A 208 15.89 0.53 23.54
C SER A 208 16.86 -0.23 24.44
N GLY A 209 17.96 -0.76 23.87
CA GLY A 209 18.94 -1.56 24.58
C GLY A 209 18.55 -3.03 24.79
N ALA A 210 17.38 -3.47 24.33
CA ALA A 210 17.03 -4.89 24.39
C ALA A 210 17.82 -5.71 23.37
N GLY A 211 18.25 -6.90 23.76
CA GLY A 211 18.84 -7.86 22.83
C GLY A 211 17.81 -8.39 21.84
N VAL A 212 18.24 -8.57 20.59
CA VAL A 212 17.44 -9.15 19.51
C VAL A 212 18.21 -10.30 18.84
N VAL A 213 17.50 -11.20 18.19
CA VAL A 213 18.09 -12.31 17.46
C VAL A 213 17.68 -12.21 16.01
N LEU A 214 18.65 -12.28 15.10
CA LEU A 214 18.41 -12.28 13.66
C LEU A 214 18.16 -13.72 13.19
N TYR A 215 17.02 -13.94 12.56
CA TYR A 215 16.67 -15.20 11.90
C TYR A 215 16.89 -15.12 10.39
N PRO A 216 17.15 -16.29 9.72
CA PRO A 216 17.14 -17.64 10.25
C PRO A 216 18.44 -18.09 10.93
N GLU A 217 19.51 -17.31 10.91
CA GLU A 217 20.86 -17.73 11.34
C GLU A 217 21.03 -17.79 12.87
N ASN A 218 20.07 -17.31 13.64
CA ASN A 218 20.13 -17.19 15.12
C ASN A 218 21.33 -16.35 15.61
N ILE A 219 21.64 -15.27 14.90
CA ILE A 219 22.71 -14.33 15.27
C ILE A 219 22.15 -13.32 16.29
N PRO A 220 22.80 -13.17 17.48
CA PRO A 220 22.40 -12.20 18.49
C PRO A 220 22.75 -10.76 18.11
#